data_40576d344f4c0785ff3fa16f3f01abd8
#
_entry.id   40576d344f4c0785ff3fa16f3f01abd8
#
_cell.length_a   1.000
_cell.length_b   1.000
_cell.length_c   1.000
_cell.angle_alpha   90.00
_cell.angle_beta   90.00
_cell.angle_gamma   90.00
#
_symmetry.space_group_name_H-M   'P 1'
#
loop_
_entity.id
_entity.type
_entity.pdbx_description
1 polymer ?
#
loop_
_entity_poly.entity_id
_entity_poly.type
_entity_poly.pdbx_seq_one_letter_code
_entity_poly.pdbx_strand_id
1 'polypeptide(L)'
;MSKKLINFVDISKSYGNNLVLDELNLYIRENEFITLLGPSGCGKTTTLRILGGFETPDKGQVIFDDVDITSLPPNKRNLNTVFQKYALFPHMSIAENIAFGLKINKKSKEYINDKIKYALKL
;
A
#
# COMPACT_ATOMS: atom_id res chain seq x y z
N MET A 1 -2.08 -25.83 0.36
CA MET A 1 -2.41 -24.52 0.95
C MET A 1 -1.76 -23.41 0.16
N SER A 2 -2.47 -22.30 -0.03
CA SER A 2 -1.90 -21.14 -0.69
C SER A 2 -0.80 -20.52 0.17
N LYS A 3 0.13 -19.86 -0.49
CA LYS A 3 1.28 -19.21 0.13
C LYS A 3 0.84 -18.02 1.00
N LYS A 4 1.51 -17.81 2.11
CA LYS A 4 1.41 -16.56 2.88
C LYS A 4 2.14 -15.48 2.11
N LEU A 5 1.38 -14.62 1.44
CA LEU A 5 1.95 -13.56 0.60
C LEU A 5 2.50 -12.41 1.44
N ILE A 6 1.74 -12.00 2.46
CA ILE A 6 2.12 -10.93 3.38
C ILE A 6 2.19 -11.50 4.78
N ASN A 7 3.24 -11.16 5.52
CA ASN A 7 3.39 -11.62 6.89
C ASN A 7 3.97 -10.49 7.76
N PHE A 8 3.20 -10.09 8.76
CA PHE A 8 3.66 -9.18 9.82
C PHE A 8 4.15 -10.03 10.97
N VAL A 9 5.39 -9.84 11.38
CA VAL A 9 6.05 -10.62 12.44
C VAL A 9 6.42 -9.67 13.58
N ASP A 10 5.74 -9.81 14.70
CA ASP A 10 6.01 -9.08 15.95
C ASP A 10 6.11 -7.57 15.77
N ILE A 11 5.19 -6.99 14.99
CA ILE A 11 5.20 -5.56 14.67
C ILE A 11 4.72 -4.75 15.86
N SER A 12 5.57 -3.85 16.34
CA SER A 12 5.22 -2.86 17.37
C SER A 12 5.44 -1.45 16.85
N LYS A 13 4.54 -0.55 17.20
CA LYS A 13 4.61 0.86 16.81
C LYS A 13 3.99 1.74 17.89
N SER A 14 4.75 2.76 18.30
CA SER A 14 4.31 3.77 19.26
C SER A 14 4.43 5.16 18.67
N TYR A 15 3.56 6.05 19.10
CA TYR A 15 3.65 7.49 18.82
C TYR A 15 3.77 8.19 20.18
N GLY A 16 4.99 8.67 20.51
CA GLY A 16 5.28 9.17 21.85
C GLY A 16 5.08 8.06 22.89
N ASN A 17 4.21 8.30 23.87
CA ASN A 17 3.89 7.32 24.89
C ASN A 17 2.68 6.44 24.55
N ASN A 18 2.14 6.58 23.34
CA ASN A 18 0.96 5.84 22.91
C ASN A 18 1.37 4.62 22.08
N LEU A 19 1.25 3.43 22.67
CA LEU A 19 1.51 2.17 21.96
C LEU A 19 0.29 1.82 21.12
N VAL A 20 0.43 1.88 19.79
CA VAL A 20 -0.65 1.63 18.84
C VAL A 20 -0.69 0.18 18.39
N LEU A 21 0.47 -0.40 18.10
CA LEU A 21 0.60 -1.82 17.74
C LEU A 21 1.58 -2.46 18.71
N ASP A 22 1.19 -3.61 19.26
CA ASP A 22 1.98 -4.35 20.24
C ASP A 22 2.14 -5.79 19.79
N GLU A 23 3.32 -6.10 19.26
CA GLU A 23 3.68 -7.45 18.79
C GLU A 23 2.62 -8.04 17.86
N LEU A 24 2.16 -7.23 16.89
CA LEU A 24 1.14 -7.65 15.93
C LEU A 24 1.69 -8.74 15.01
N ASN A 25 1.00 -9.86 14.98
CA ASN A 25 1.25 -10.94 14.02
C ASN A 25 0.02 -11.11 13.15
N LEU A 26 0.22 -10.99 11.85
CA LEU A 26 -0.87 -11.06 10.87
C LEU A 26 -0.30 -11.61 9.57
N TYR A 27 -1.01 -12.51 8.94
CA TYR A 27 -0.61 -12.93 7.61
C TYR A 27 -1.81 -12.91 6.65
N ILE A 28 -1.51 -12.71 5.38
CA ILE A 28 -2.49 -12.73 4.30
C ILE A 28 -1.96 -13.69 3.23
N ARG A 29 -2.82 -14.61 2.79
CA ARG A 29 -2.46 -15.57 1.75
C ARG A 29 -2.74 -15.01 0.37
N GLU A 30 -2.20 -15.65 -0.64
CA GLU A 30 -2.50 -15.30 -2.03
C GLU A 30 -3.99 -15.40 -2.30
N ASN A 31 -4.51 -14.46 -3.07
CA ASN A 31 -5.91 -14.39 -3.50
C ASN A 31 -6.93 -14.27 -2.35
N GLU A 32 -6.49 -13.80 -1.18
CA GLU A 32 -7.37 -13.50 -0.05
C GLU A 32 -7.87 -12.07 -0.10
N PHE A 33 -9.11 -11.87 0.30
CA PHE A 33 -9.69 -10.56 0.58
C PHE A 33 -9.82 -10.40 2.09
N ILE A 34 -9.12 -9.41 2.66
CA ILE A 34 -9.07 -9.20 4.10
C ILE A 34 -9.69 -7.85 4.44
N THR A 35 -10.50 -7.81 5.48
CA THR A 35 -11.05 -6.58 6.02
C THR A 35 -10.53 -6.36 7.44
N LEU A 36 -10.01 -5.16 7.72
CA LEU A 36 -9.61 -4.75 9.06
C LEU A 36 -10.74 -3.96 9.68
N LEU A 37 -11.29 -4.46 10.78
CA LEU A 37 -12.41 -3.84 11.48
C LEU A 37 -11.96 -3.28 12.82
N GLY A 38 -12.59 -2.20 13.25
CA GLY A 38 -12.35 -1.61 14.55
C GLY A 38 -12.66 -0.12 14.55
N PRO A 39 -12.77 0.47 15.75
CA PRO A 39 -13.01 1.91 15.88
C PRO A 39 -11.81 2.72 15.44
N SER A 40 -12.02 4.02 15.25
CA SER A 40 -10.94 4.96 14.95
C SER A 40 -9.86 4.90 16.04
N GLY A 41 -8.59 4.91 15.63
CA GLY A 41 -7.46 4.87 16.56
C GLY A 41 -7.05 3.49 17.05
N CYS A 42 -7.62 2.41 16.50
CA CYS A 42 -7.27 1.04 16.91
C CYS A 42 -6.07 0.45 16.16
N GLY A 43 -5.38 1.24 15.33
CA GLY A 43 -4.19 0.78 14.61
C GLY A 43 -4.42 0.33 13.18
N LYS A 44 -5.63 0.41 12.65
CA LYS A 44 -5.92 0.01 11.25
C LYS A 44 -5.08 0.82 10.26
N THR A 45 -5.13 2.13 10.36
CA THR A 45 -4.38 3.04 9.48
C THR A 45 -2.89 2.82 9.62
N THR A 46 -2.40 2.69 10.86
CA THR A 46 -0.98 2.44 11.13
C THR A 46 -0.52 1.12 10.49
N THR A 47 -1.32 0.06 10.62
CA THR A 47 -1.03 -1.24 9.99
C THR A 47 -0.90 -1.11 8.48
N LEU A 48 -1.85 -0.43 7.83
CA LEU A 48 -1.83 -0.22 6.39
C LEU A 48 -0.66 0.66 5.96
N ARG A 49 -0.32 1.69 6.73
CA ARG A 49 0.81 2.57 6.43
C ARG A 49 2.15 1.83 6.54
N ILE A 50 2.29 0.95 7.52
CA ILE A 50 3.48 0.12 7.66
C ILE A 50 3.60 -0.85 6.48
N LEU A 51 2.51 -1.47 6.07
CA LEU A 51 2.51 -2.34 4.89
C LEU A 51 2.90 -1.59 3.62
N GLY A 52 2.37 -0.40 3.43
CA GLY A 52 2.66 0.42 2.25
C GLY A 52 4.03 1.09 2.25
N GLY A 53 4.73 1.11 3.38
CA GLY A 53 6.04 1.76 3.49
C GLY A 53 5.99 3.23 3.87
N PHE A 54 4.82 3.75 4.24
CA PHE A 54 4.64 5.14 4.65
C PHE A 54 4.97 5.36 6.13
N GLU A 55 5.11 4.28 6.88
CA GLU A 55 5.48 4.30 8.29
C GLU A 55 6.43 3.15 8.56
N THR A 56 7.41 3.37 9.44
CA THR A 56 8.37 2.34 9.83
C THR A 56 7.98 1.77 11.20
N PRO A 57 7.91 0.45 11.36
CA PRO A 57 7.66 -0.12 12.69
C PRO A 57 8.84 0.12 13.62
N ASP A 58 8.56 0.21 14.92
CA ASP A 58 9.63 0.31 15.93
C ASP A 58 10.31 -1.03 16.14
N LYS A 59 9.56 -2.11 15.98
CA LYS A 59 10.06 -3.50 16.10
C LYS A 59 9.31 -4.38 15.09
N GLY A 60 9.94 -5.50 14.76
CA GLY A 60 9.34 -6.51 13.92
C GLY A 60 9.67 -6.36 12.45
N GLN A 61 9.07 -7.22 11.65
CA GLN A 61 9.36 -7.31 10.22
C GLN A 61 8.08 -7.44 9.40
N VAL A 62 8.11 -6.85 8.21
CA VAL A 62 7.07 -7.05 7.18
C VAL A 62 7.70 -7.88 6.07
N ILE A 63 7.15 -9.05 5.83
CA ILE A 63 7.62 -9.95 4.77
C ILE A 63 6.59 -9.97 3.65
N PHE A 64 7.04 -9.74 2.43
CA PHE A 64 6.21 -9.82 1.24
C PHE A 64 6.87 -10.77 0.24
N ASP A 65 6.12 -11.80 -0.14
CA ASP A 65 6.62 -12.84 -1.08
C ASP A 65 8.00 -13.37 -0.67
N ASP A 66 8.12 -13.72 0.63
CA ASP A 66 9.34 -14.24 1.27
C ASP A 66 10.51 -13.25 1.35
N VAL A 67 10.28 -11.98 1.02
CA VAL A 67 11.30 -10.93 1.07
C VAL A 67 10.96 -9.93 2.19
N ASP A 68 11.95 -9.62 3.03
CA ASP A 68 11.79 -8.59 4.06
C ASP A 68 11.76 -7.21 3.39
N ILE A 69 10.61 -6.56 3.45
CA ILE A 69 10.40 -5.22 2.86
C ILE A 69 10.34 -4.11 3.92
N THR A 70 10.66 -4.42 5.17
CA THR A 70 10.49 -3.49 6.29
C THR A 70 11.18 -2.14 6.06
N SER A 71 12.37 -2.14 5.47
CA SER A 71 13.15 -0.93 5.23
C SER A 71 12.97 -0.34 3.84
N LEU A 72 12.18 -0.97 2.95
CA LEU A 72 11.98 -0.47 1.60
C LEU A 72 11.01 0.72 1.58
N PRO A 73 11.31 1.77 0.79
CA PRO A 73 10.37 2.87 0.59
C PRO A 73 9.15 2.43 -0.21
N PRO A 74 8.04 3.21 -0.20
CA PRO A 74 6.81 2.80 -0.89
C PRO A 74 6.98 2.48 -2.38
N ASN A 75 7.79 3.25 -3.09
CA ASN A 75 8.00 3.07 -4.52
C ASN A 75 8.80 1.81 -4.88
N LYS A 76 9.43 1.17 -3.91
CA LYS A 76 10.20 -0.08 -4.11
C LYS A 76 9.42 -1.32 -3.71
N ARG A 77 8.22 -1.17 -3.18
CA ARG A 77 7.36 -2.28 -2.79
C ARG A 77 6.37 -2.61 -3.91
N ASN A 78 6.17 -3.89 -4.19
CA ASN A 78 5.18 -4.35 -5.18
C ASN A 78 3.76 -4.34 -4.59
N LEU A 79 3.39 -3.21 -4.02
CA LEU A 79 2.11 -2.98 -3.36
C LEU A 79 1.54 -1.67 -3.84
N ASN A 80 0.23 -1.61 -3.96
CA ASN A 80 -0.48 -0.38 -4.30
C ASN A 80 -1.46 -0.03 -3.20
N THR A 81 -1.55 1.26 -2.88
CA THR A 81 -2.48 1.79 -1.90
C THR A 81 -3.50 2.69 -2.58
N VAL A 82 -4.78 2.40 -2.35
CA VAL A 82 -5.85 3.30 -2.77
C VAL A 82 -6.18 4.20 -1.58
N PHE A 83 -5.83 5.49 -1.69
CA PHE A 83 -6.04 6.44 -0.60
C PHE A 83 -7.51 6.85 -0.51
N GLN A 84 -7.96 7.14 0.70
CA GLN A 84 -9.34 7.53 0.98
C GLN A 84 -9.78 8.76 0.17
N LYS A 85 -8.86 9.68 -0.14
CA LYS A 85 -9.11 10.88 -0.94
C LYS A 85 -8.60 10.74 -2.37
N TYR A 86 -8.30 9.53 -2.81
CA TYR A 86 -7.83 9.19 -4.15
C TYR A 86 -6.52 9.83 -4.61
N ALA A 87 -5.92 10.71 -3.80
CA ALA A 87 -4.59 11.32 -4.03
C ALA A 87 -4.41 11.92 -5.43
N LEU A 88 -5.41 12.66 -5.92
CA LEU A 88 -5.32 13.32 -7.22
C LEU A 88 -4.29 14.44 -7.20
N PHE A 89 -3.62 14.65 -8.34
CA PHE A 89 -2.74 15.81 -8.54
C PHE A 89 -3.57 17.00 -9.01
N PRO A 90 -3.79 18.02 -8.14
CA PRO A 90 -4.71 19.12 -8.45
C PRO A 90 -4.20 20.04 -9.56
N HIS A 91 -2.90 20.03 -9.85
CA HIS A 91 -2.27 20.85 -10.89
C HIS A 91 -2.26 20.18 -12.26
N MET A 92 -2.77 18.95 -12.35
CA MET A 92 -2.85 18.17 -13.59
C MET A 92 -4.29 18.01 -14.04
N SER A 93 -4.47 17.88 -15.37
CA SER A 93 -5.76 17.54 -15.94
C SER A 93 -6.19 16.11 -15.58
N ILE A 94 -7.43 15.75 -15.87
CA ILE A 94 -7.93 14.38 -15.69
C ILE A 94 -7.08 13.40 -16.50
N ALA A 95 -6.85 13.73 -17.78
CA ALA A 95 -6.04 12.87 -18.65
C ALA A 95 -4.60 12.72 -18.14
N GLU A 96 -4.00 13.79 -17.64
CA GLU A 96 -2.65 13.74 -17.07
C GLU A 96 -2.58 12.91 -15.79
N ASN A 97 -3.61 12.97 -14.94
CA ASN A 97 -3.71 12.11 -13.76
C ASN A 97 -3.77 10.63 -14.16
N ILE A 98 -4.59 10.29 -15.14
CA ILE A 98 -4.70 8.91 -15.64
C ILE A 98 -3.38 8.44 -16.23
N ALA A 99 -2.70 9.30 -16.97
CA ALA A 99 -1.46 8.96 -17.67
C ALA A 99 -0.23 8.88 -16.76
N PHE A 100 -0.28 9.44 -15.55
CA PHE A 100 0.90 9.65 -14.71
C PHE A 100 1.73 8.37 -14.50
N GLY A 101 1.10 7.32 -14.00
CA GLY A 101 1.79 6.05 -13.75
C GLY A 101 2.30 5.39 -15.02
N LEU A 102 1.55 5.53 -16.12
CA LEU A 102 1.94 4.97 -17.41
C LEU A 102 3.17 5.67 -17.99
N LYS A 103 3.25 6.98 -17.82
CA LYS A 103 4.44 7.77 -18.22
C LYS A 103 5.67 7.39 -17.42
N ILE A 104 5.53 7.21 -16.11
CA ILE A 104 6.63 6.77 -15.24
C ILE A 104 7.13 5.40 -15.68
N ASN A 105 6.23 4.49 -16.05
CA ASN A 105 6.57 3.16 -16.54
C ASN A 105 6.99 3.15 -18.02
N LYS A 106 7.16 4.32 -18.62
CA LYS A 106 7.63 4.50 -19.99
C LYS A 106 6.82 3.76 -21.05
N LYS A 107 5.49 3.72 -20.85
CA LYS A 107 4.59 3.14 -21.85
C LYS A 107 4.52 4.01 -23.10
N SER A 108 4.20 3.41 -24.25
CA SER A 108 4.08 4.13 -25.51
C SER A 108 2.94 5.15 -25.47
N LYS A 109 3.06 6.20 -26.28
CA LYS A 109 2.03 7.24 -26.39
C LYS A 109 0.68 6.65 -26.81
N GLU A 110 0.70 5.70 -27.74
CA GLU A 110 -0.49 5.00 -28.20
C GLU A 110 -1.15 4.22 -27.07
N TYR A 111 -0.38 3.46 -26.31
CA TYR A 111 -0.87 2.70 -25.16
C TYR A 111 -1.50 3.62 -24.12
N ILE A 112 -0.84 4.74 -23.82
CA ILE A 112 -1.34 5.73 -22.85
C ILE A 112 -2.68 6.32 -23.32
N ASN A 113 -2.77 6.72 -24.59
CA ASN A 113 -4.00 7.29 -25.15
C ASN A 113 -5.16 6.29 -25.09
N ASP A 114 -4.91 5.02 -25.40
CA ASP A 114 -5.91 3.97 -25.32
C ASP A 114 -6.42 3.77 -23.89
N LYS A 115 -5.53 3.78 -22.92
CA LYS A 115 -5.89 3.62 -21.50
C LYS A 115 -6.65 4.82 -20.96
N ILE A 116 -6.31 6.04 -21.39
CA ILE A 116 -7.07 7.24 -21.04
C ILE A 116 -8.51 7.12 -21.54
N LYS A 117 -8.69 6.75 -22.80
CA LYS A 117 -10.03 6.55 -23.37
C LYS A 117 -10.83 5.48 -22.64
N TYR A 118 -10.18 4.38 -22.30
CA TYR A 118 -10.81 3.30 -21.54
C TYR A 118 -11.27 3.77 -20.16
N ALA A 119 -10.39 4.44 -19.43
CA ALA A 119 -10.70 4.93 -18.09
C ALA A 119 -11.84 5.95 -18.08
N LEU A 120 -11.90 6.83 -19.08
CA LEU A 120 -12.94 7.85 -19.17
C LEU A 120 -14.31 7.26 -19.52
N LYS A 121 -14.38 6.03 -20.02
CA LYS A 121 -15.65 5.34 -20.32
C LYS A 121 -16.23 4.62 -19.09
N LEU A 122 -15.44 4.41 -18.06
CA LEU A 122 -15.91 3.79 -16.84
C LEU A 122 -16.76 4.75 -16.02
#